data_d630834b671f87998973af1d29ea3907
#
_entry.id   d630834b671f87998973af1d29ea3907
#
_cell.length_a   1.000
_cell.length_b   1.000
_cell.length_c   1.000
_cell.angle_alpha   90.00
_cell.angle_beta   90.00
_cell.angle_gamma   90.00
#
_symmetry.space_group_name_H-M   'P 1'
#
loop_
_entity.id
_entity.type
_entity.pdbx_description
1 polymer ?
#
loop_
_entity_poly.entity_id
_entity_poly.type
_entity_poly.pdbx_seq_one_letter_code
_entity_poly.pdbx_strand_id
1 'polypeptide(L)'
;MLTLKAAGLLDVDAGEILAPAVVRVEGDRIAGVGGDPEGDVIDLGDQILLPGLMDMEVNLLMGGRGEKPGLSQVQDDPPTRMLRAVGNARRTLRAGFTTVRNLGLFLKTGGYLLDVALGKAIDAGWIDGPRIVPAGHAITPTGGHLDPTMFAAFAPHVLELTIEEGIANGVDEIRKAVRYQIKHGAQLIKVCCSGGVMPLTGPPGAQHYSDEELRAIVDEAHRRGLRVAAHTHGADAVKHAVIAGIDCIDCIEHGFLVDDEAIAMMVEHGTFLVSTRRLADADAMDISHAPPELQAKAAEMFPRSRESILAAYQAGVKIAIGTDAPAIPHGRNADELVTLVHWGMSPLAVLRAGTVTAAELINVTDRGRLAAGQLADIIAVAGNPLDDITVTRNVGFVMKGGKVYVHQD
;
A
#
# COMPACT_ATOMS: atom_id res chain seq x y z
N MET A 1 6.97 -20.97 24.44
CA MET A 1 8.18 -20.45 23.77
C MET A 1 8.39 -21.22 22.48
N LEU A 2 8.62 -20.53 21.37
CA LEU A 2 9.00 -21.09 20.08
C LEU A 2 10.32 -20.43 19.65
N THR A 3 11.25 -21.19 19.11
CA THR A 3 12.51 -20.65 18.57
C THR A 3 12.60 -20.90 17.09
N LEU A 4 12.87 -19.86 16.32
CA LEU A 4 13.25 -19.96 14.91
C LEU A 4 14.77 -19.94 14.80
N LYS A 5 15.33 -20.92 14.09
CA LYS A 5 16.75 -20.98 13.73
C LYS A 5 16.88 -20.85 12.22
N ALA A 6 17.85 -20.07 11.76
CA ALA A 6 18.15 -19.89 10.34
C ALA A 6 19.63 -19.57 10.13
N ALA A 7 20.09 -19.56 8.89
CA ALA A 7 21.49 -19.19 8.56
C ALA A 7 21.81 -17.74 8.98
N GLY A 8 20.84 -16.83 8.86
CA GLY A 8 21.00 -15.45 9.26
C GLY A 8 19.69 -14.69 9.42
N LEU A 9 19.76 -13.47 9.92
CA LEU A 9 18.66 -12.52 9.94
C LEU A 9 19.12 -11.16 9.43
N LEU A 10 18.25 -10.44 8.75
CA LEU A 10 18.49 -9.08 8.30
C LEU A 10 18.29 -8.10 9.46
N ASP A 11 19.35 -7.41 9.85
CA ASP A 11 19.26 -6.16 10.60
C ASP A 11 19.02 -5.01 9.61
N VAL A 12 17.77 -4.54 9.55
CA VAL A 12 17.36 -3.48 8.60
C VAL A 12 17.96 -2.11 8.96
N ASP A 13 18.32 -1.89 10.23
CA ASP A 13 18.90 -0.62 10.67
C ASP A 13 20.41 -0.59 10.38
N ALA A 14 21.15 -1.66 10.68
CA ALA A 14 22.57 -1.78 10.36
C ALA A 14 22.81 -2.04 8.86
N GLY A 15 21.88 -2.72 8.19
CA GLY A 15 22.02 -3.09 6.78
C GLY A 15 22.95 -4.28 6.57
N GLU A 16 22.92 -5.23 7.49
CA GLU A 16 23.77 -6.41 7.46
C GLU A 16 23.01 -7.68 7.84
N ILE A 17 23.55 -8.83 7.47
CA ILE A 17 23.04 -10.14 7.88
C ILE A 17 23.78 -10.59 9.14
N LEU A 18 23.05 -10.72 10.25
CA LEU A 18 23.56 -11.31 11.48
C LEU A 18 23.44 -12.82 11.41
N ALA A 19 24.55 -13.55 11.59
CA ALA A 19 24.62 -15.00 11.46
C ALA A 19 25.37 -15.63 12.64
N PRO A 20 24.93 -16.80 13.16
CA PRO A 20 23.66 -17.46 12.86
C PRO A 20 22.46 -16.74 13.49
N ALA A 21 21.27 -16.97 12.94
CA ALA A 21 20.04 -16.42 13.48
C ALA A 21 19.37 -17.35 14.47
N VAL A 22 19.02 -16.81 15.64
CA VAL A 22 18.14 -17.41 16.65
C VAL A 22 17.12 -16.36 17.06
N VAL A 23 15.83 -16.59 16.84
CA VAL A 23 14.76 -15.69 17.23
C VAL A 23 13.76 -16.45 18.11
N ARG A 24 13.62 -16.00 19.36
CA ARG A 24 12.68 -16.59 20.32
C ARG A 24 11.38 -15.82 20.30
N VAL A 25 10.28 -16.54 20.24
CA VAL A 25 8.91 -16.00 20.14
C VAL A 25 8.08 -16.49 21.32
N GLU A 26 7.41 -15.56 22.00
CA GLU A 26 6.46 -15.84 23.05
C GLU A 26 5.14 -15.13 22.77
N GLY A 27 4.06 -15.92 22.65
CA GLY A 27 2.77 -15.37 22.22
C GLY A 27 2.87 -14.74 20.83
N ASP A 28 2.53 -13.47 20.74
CA ASP A 28 2.54 -12.70 19.49
C ASP A 28 3.82 -11.86 19.29
N ARG A 29 4.80 -11.97 20.20
CA ARG A 29 5.99 -11.10 20.20
C ARG A 29 7.30 -11.85 20.16
N ILE A 30 8.31 -11.16 19.67
CA ILE A 30 9.70 -11.57 19.73
C ILE A 30 10.18 -11.37 21.19
N ALA A 31 10.52 -12.46 21.87
CA ALA A 31 11.07 -12.43 23.23
C ALA A 31 12.56 -12.08 23.25
N GLY A 32 13.30 -12.44 22.19
CA GLY A 32 14.72 -12.13 22.07
C GLY A 32 15.31 -12.60 20.75
N VAL A 33 16.45 -12.00 20.41
CA VAL A 33 17.27 -12.34 19.24
C VAL A 33 18.67 -12.74 19.73
N GLY A 34 19.21 -13.79 19.15
CA GLY A 34 20.49 -14.40 19.61
C GLY A 34 20.32 -15.28 20.84
N GLY A 35 21.46 -15.78 21.38
CA GLY A 35 21.50 -16.71 22.49
C GLY A 35 21.13 -18.15 22.12
N ASP A 36 20.92 -18.99 23.16
CA ASP A 36 20.56 -20.39 22.97
C ASP A 36 19.07 -20.56 22.62
N PRO A 37 18.71 -21.57 21.81
CA PRO A 37 17.33 -21.93 21.55
C PRO A 37 16.58 -22.34 22.83
N GLU A 38 15.31 -21.91 22.92
CA GLU A 38 14.42 -22.24 24.02
C GLU A 38 13.05 -22.75 23.49
N GLY A 39 12.48 -23.76 24.16
CA GLY A 39 11.19 -24.35 23.82
C GLY A 39 11.22 -25.14 22.51
N ASP A 40 10.13 -25.14 21.78
CA ASP A 40 10.04 -25.83 20.48
C ASP A 40 10.88 -25.08 19.42
N VAL A 41 11.55 -25.84 18.55
CA VAL A 41 12.48 -25.29 17.56
C VAL A 41 11.94 -25.56 16.14
N ILE A 42 11.81 -24.51 15.35
CA ILE A 42 11.66 -24.59 13.89
C ILE A 42 13.02 -24.23 13.29
N ASP A 43 13.68 -25.18 12.65
CA ASP A 43 14.94 -24.98 11.95
C ASP A 43 14.66 -24.70 10.46
N LEU A 44 14.98 -23.49 10.01
CA LEU A 44 14.76 -23.00 8.64
C LEU A 44 16.01 -23.15 7.75
N GLY A 45 17.02 -23.88 8.25
CA GLY A 45 18.20 -24.25 7.48
C GLY A 45 18.99 -23.03 6.98
N ASP A 46 19.21 -22.96 5.68
CA ASP A 46 20.01 -21.93 5.00
C ASP A 46 19.26 -20.63 4.69
N GLN A 47 18.00 -20.51 5.14
CA GLN A 47 17.19 -19.31 4.89
C GLN A 47 17.66 -18.12 5.74
N ILE A 48 17.33 -16.92 5.28
CA ILE A 48 17.55 -15.64 5.96
C ILE A 48 16.20 -15.11 6.46
N LEU A 49 16.15 -14.76 7.76
CA LEU A 49 14.98 -14.14 8.38
C LEU A 49 14.91 -12.65 8.08
N LEU A 50 13.72 -12.17 7.73
CA LEU A 50 13.41 -10.76 7.55
C LEU A 50 12.20 -10.39 8.41
N PRO A 51 12.03 -9.10 8.75
CA PRO A 51 10.73 -8.62 9.22
C PRO A 51 9.64 -8.89 8.17
N GLY A 52 8.43 -9.16 8.62
CA GLY A 52 7.29 -9.24 7.71
C GLY A 52 7.16 -7.97 6.89
N LEU A 53 7.01 -8.14 5.58
CA LEU A 53 6.91 -7.02 4.63
C LEU A 53 5.58 -6.28 4.79
N MET A 54 5.58 -5.02 4.37
CA MET A 54 4.41 -4.14 4.40
C MET A 54 4.17 -3.54 3.02
N ASP A 55 2.90 -3.48 2.61
CA ASP A 55 2.47 -2.87 1.35
C ASP A 55 1.50 -1.73 1.66
N MET A 56 1.93 -0.52 1.35
CA MET A 56 1.22 0.70 1.73
C MET A 56 0.17 1.15 0.71
N GLU A 57 -0.07 0.35 -0.33
CA GLU A 57 -1.15 0.61 -1.29
C GLU A 57 -1.65 -0.68 -1.94
N VAL A 58 -2.79 -1.19 -1.45
CA VAL A 58 -3.51 -2.32 -2.04
C VAL A 58 -5.00 -2.06 -2.09
N ASN A 59 -5.71 -2.75 -2.99
CA ASN A 59 -7.16 -2.79 -3.11
C ASN A 59 -7.64 -4.25 -3.03
N LEU A 60 -7.75 -4.80 -1.83
CA LEU A 60 -8.07 -6.21 -1.59
C LEU A 60 -9.45 -6.62 -2.12
N LEU A 61 -10.39 -5.69 -2.23
CA LEU A 61 -11.78 -5.96 -2.65
C LEU A 61 -11.98 -5.99 -4.16
N MET A 62 -10.97 -5.60 -4.91
CA MET A 62 -11.02 -5.59 -6.36
C MET A 62 -10.56 -6.90 -6.98
N GLY A 63 -11.09 -7.19 -8.16
CA GLY A 63 -10.66 -8.30 -8.99
C GLY A 63 -9.37 -8.02 -9.74
N GLY A 64 -8.67 -9.10 -10.12
CA GLY A 64 -7.43 -9.04 -10.88
C GLY A 64 -7.63 -9.01 -12.39
N ARG A 65 -6.54 -9.32 -13.12
CA ARG A 65 -6.51 -9.40 -14.59
C ARG A 65 -7.65 -10.28 -15.13
N GLY A 66 -8.32 -9.80 -16.17
CA GLY A 66 -9.43 -10.48 -16.83
C GLY A 66 -10.82 -10.07 -16.33
N GLU A 67 -10.92 -9.40 -15.21
CA GLU A 67 -12.17 -8.75 -14.79
C GLU A 67 -12.36 -7.43 -15.54
N LYS A 68 -13.61 -7.08 -15.79
CA LYS A 68 -13.96 -5.79 -16.41
C LYS A 68 -14.32 -4.80 -15.29
N PRO A 69 -13.40 -3.94 -14.84
CA PRO A 69 -13.61 -3.08 -13.67
C PRO A 69 -14.90 -2.24 -13.76
N GLY A 70 -15.21 -1.74 -14.95
CA GLY A 70 -16.45 -0.98 -15.18
C GLY A 70 -17.72 -1.80 -14.96
N LEU A 71 -17.74 -3.08 -15.33
CA LEU A 71 -18.89 -3.94 -15.15
C LEU A 71 -19.03 -4.47 -13.73
N SER A 72 -17.93 -4.66 -13.01
CA SER A 72 -17.96 -5.14 -11.63
C SER A 72 -18.73 -4.19 -10.70
N GLN A 73 -18.84 -2.90 -11.07
CA GLN A 73 -19.64 -1.92 -10.31
C GLN A 73 -21.14 -2.26 -10.26
N VAL A 74 -21.63 -2.94 -11.29
CA VAL A 74 -23.07 -3.31 -11.41
C VAL A 74 -23.32 -4.82 -11.34
N GLN A 75 -22.29 -5.65 -11.46
CA GLN A 75 -22.41 -7.12 -11.45
C GLN A 75 -22.08 -7.73 -10.08
N ASP A 76 -21.13 -7.15 -9.35
CA ASP A 76 -20.66 -7.68 -8.08
C ASP A 76 -21.41 -7.03 -6.91
N ASP A 77 -22.09 -7.83 -6.12
CA ASP A 77 -22.64 -7.39 -4.84
C ASP A 77 -21.54 -7.32 -3.74
N PRO A 78 -21.80 -6.61 -2.63
CA PRO A 78 -20.85 -6.52 -1.52
C PRO A 78 -20.40 -7.88 -0.94
N PRO A 79 -21.26 -8.90 -0.77
CA PRO A 79 -20.83 -10.24 -0.36
C PRO A 79 -19.83 -10.90 -1.31
N THR A 80 -20.06 -10.83 -2.61
CA THR A 80 -19.14 -11.38 -3.63
C THR A 80 -17.76 -10.70 -3.54
N ARG A 81 -17.73 -9.36 -3.40
CA ARG A 81 -16.48 -8.59 -3.22
C ARG A 81 -15.76 -9.01 -1.94
N MET A 82 -16.49 -9.21 -0.84
CA MET A 82 -15.89 -9.64 0.42
C MET A 82 -15.23 -11.03 0.30
N LEU A 83 -15.90 -12.00 -0.36
CA LEU A 83 -15.32 -13.33 -0.57
C LEU A 83 -14.04 -13.27 -1.45
N ARG A 84 -14.03 -12.41 -2.47
CA ARG A 84 -12.84 -12.14 -3.27
C ARG A 84 -11.71 -11.56 -2.40
N ALA A 85 -12.02 -10.59 -1.54
CA ALA A 85 -11.07 -9.96 -0.64
C ALA A 85 -10.42 -10.93 0.33
N VAL A 86 -11.16 -11.92 0.84
CA VAL A 86 -10.61 -13.02 1.66
C VAL A 86 -9.54 -13.79 0.90
N GLY A 87 -9.80 -14.13 -0.37
CA GLY A 87 -8.83 -14.81 -1.24
C GLY A 87 -7.59 -13.96 -1.50
N ASN A 88 -7.76 -12.67 -1.76
CA ASN A 88 -6.68 -11.72 -2.01
C ASN A 88 -5.83 -11.51 -0.75
N ALA A 89 -6.46 -11.29 0.40
CA ALA A 89 -5.78 -11.14 1.68
C ALA A 89 -4.90 -12.36 2.02
N ARG A 90 -5.42 -13.58 1.79
CA ARG A 90 -4.65 -14.80 1.99
C ARG A 90 -3.44 -14.90 1.07
N ARG A 91 -3.59 -14.54 -0.24
CA ARG A 91 -2.45 -14.53 -1.18
C ARG A 91 -1.38 -13.53 -0.76
N THR A 92 -1.78 -12.33 -0.37
CA THR A 92 -0.88 -11.25 0.07
C THR A 92 -0.11 -11.67 1.34
N LEU A 93 -0.78 -12.24 2.35
CA LEU A 93 -0.11 -12.75 3.55
C LEU A 93 0.89 -13.87 3.22
N ARG A 94 0.50 -14.83 2.38
CA ARG A 94 1.38 -15.95 2.01
C ARG A 94 2.58 -15.54 1.18
N ALA A 95 2.55 -14.38 0.54
CA ALA A 95 3.69 -13.76 -0.13
C ALA A 95 4.61 -12.97 0.82
N GLY A 96 4.38 -13.04 2.15
CA GLY A 96 5.25 -12.43 3.15
C GLY A 96 4.84 -11.03 3.58
N PHE A 97 3.73 -10.50 3.06
CA PHE A 97 3.22 -9.17 3.45
C PHE A 97 2.27 -9.32 4.65
N THR A 98 2.76 -8.98 5.84
CA THR A 98 2.05 -9.18 7.12
C THR A 98 1.19 -8.00 7.53
N THR A 99 1.42 -6.82 6.95
CA THR A 99 0.64 -5.59 7.15
C THR A 99 0.42 -4.89 5.81
N VAL A 100 -0.79 -4.38 5.57
CA VAL A 100 -1.12 -3.62 4.36
C VAL A 100 -2.00 -2.41 4.68
N ARG A 101 -1.91 -1.35 3.86
CA ARG A 101 -2.92 -0.30 3.78
C ARG A 101 -3.88 -0.62 2.64
N ASN A 102 -5.17 -0.71 2.92
CA ASN A 102 -6.18 -0.81 1.87
C ASN A 102 -6.66 0.60 1.52
N LEU A 103 -6.32 1.07 0.32
CA LEU A 103 -6.43 2.48 -0.03
C LEU A 103 -7.59 2.78 -0.96
N GLY A 104 -8.69 3.11 -0.33
CA GLY A 104 -9.82 3.73 -0.98
C GLY A 104 -10.69 2.75 -1.76
N LEU A 105 -11.80 2.40 -1.17
CA LEU A 105 -12.89 1.78 -1.92
C LEU A 105 -13.41 2.80 -2.93
N PHE A 106 -13.58 2.37 -4.16
CA PHE A 106 -14.27 3.15 -5.20
C PHE A 106 -15.38 2.29 -5.84
N LEU A 107 -16.22 1.76 -4.96
CA LEU A 107 -17.21 0.76 -5.27
C LEU A 107 -18.54 1.19 -4.65
N LYS A 108 -19.65 0.94 -5.35
CA LYS A 108 -20.97 1.05 -4.74
C LYS A 108 -21.14 -0.06 -3.72
N THR A 109 -21.09 0.27 -2.43
CA THR A 109 -21.20 -0.70 -1.32
C THR A 109 -22.43 -0.48 -0.45
N GLY A 110 -23.25 0.54 -0.76
CA GLY A 110 -24.34 0.95 0.11
C GLY A 110 -23.86 1.54 1.43
N GLY A 111 -22.72 2.24 1.40
CA GLY A 111 -22.11 2.87 2.57
C GLY A 111 -21.31 1.93 3.48
N TYR A 112 -21.25 0.63 3.20
CA TYR A 112 -20.45 -0.30 4.01
C TYR A 112 -18.96 -0.17 3.72
N LEU A 113 -18.13 0.00 4.76
CA LEU A 113 -16.68 -0.05 4.65
C LEU A 113 -16.21 -1.50 4.72
N LEU A 114 -16.11 -2.12 3.56
CA LEU A 114 -15.82 -3.56 3.45
C LEU A 114 -14.40 -3.90 3.89
N ASP A 115 -13.45 -3.00 3.69
CA ASP A 115 -12.06 -3.14 4.15
C ASP A 115 -11.96 -3.12 5.68
N VAL A 116 -12.74 -2.27 6.34
CA VAL A 116 -12.86 -2.28 7.81
C VAL A 116 -13.44 -3.60 8.31
N ALA A 117 -14.48 -4.12 7.63
CA ALA A 117 -15.08 -5.40 8.01
C ALA A 117 -14.09 -6.56 7.81
N LEU A 118 -13.32 -6.55 6.71
CA LEU A 118 -12.26 -7.53 6.44
C LEU A 118 -11.18 -7.49 7.51
N GLY A 119 -10.69 -6.30 7.87
CA GLY A 119 -9.70 -6.13 8.93
C GLY A 119 -10.16 -6.70 10.26
N LYS A 120 -11.39 -6.37 10.68
CA LYS A 120 -12.01 -6.93 11.90
C LYS A 120 -12.11 -8.45 11.89
N ALA A 121 -12.45 -9.06 10.75
CA ALA A 121 -12.53 -10.52 10.63
C ALA A 121 -11.16 -11.19 10.72
N ILE A 122 -10.11 -10.56 10.19
CA ILE A 122 -8.73 -11.03 10.30
C ILE A 122 -8.23 -10.90 11.75
N ASP A 123 -8.48 -9.77 12.41
CA ASP A 123 -8.07 -9.51 13.79
C ASP A 123 -8.78 -10.45 14.78
N ALA A 124 -10.05 -10.78 14.49
CA ALA A 124 -10.81 -11.77 15.26
C ALA A 124 -10.35 -13.22 14.99
N GLY A 125 -9.43 -13.45 14.04
CA GLY A 125 -8.95 -14.79 13.69
C GLY A 125 -9.96 -15.65 12.91
N TRP A 126 -11.03 -15.07 12.38
CA TRP A 126 -12.03 -15.80 11.58
C TRP A 126 -11.49 -16.19 10.20
N ILE A 127 -10.59 -15.37 9.66
CA ILE A 127 -9.95 -15.59 8.35
C ILE A 127 -8.47 -15.25 8.42
N ASP A 128 -7.68 -15.87 7.55
CA ASP A 128 -6.26 -15.57 7.41
C ASP A 128 -6.04 -14.39 6.46
N GLY A 129 -5.20 -13.44 6.87
CA GLY A 129 -4.83 -12.27 6.08
C GLY A 129 -3.79 -11.40 6.79
N PRO A 130 -3.22 -10.39 6.13
CA PRO A 130 -2.36 -9.39 6.75
C PRO A 130 -3.16 -8.51 7.72
N ARG A 131 -2.49 -7.78 8.62
CA ARG A 131 -3.15 -6.65 9.31
C ARG A 131 -3.51 -5.61 8.29
N ILE A 132 -4.73 -5.06 8.38
CA ILE A 132 -5.22 -4.06 7.45
C ILE A 132 -5.34 -2.72 8.16
N VAL A 133 -4.74 -1.68 7.57
CA VAL A 133 -5.01 -0.28 7.88
C VAL A 133 -6.00 0.22 6.83
N PRO A 134 -7.32 0.30 7.15
CA PRO A 134 -8.35 0.57 6.16
C PRO A 134 -8.59 2.07 6.00
N ALA A 135 -8.77 2.53 4.75
CA ALA A 135 -9.13 3.91 4.43
C ALA A 135 -10.64 4.14 4.28
N GLY A 136 -11.43 3.07 4.13
CA GLY A 136 -12.80 3.21 3.68
C GLY A 136 -12.87 3.67 2.23
N HIS A 137 -13.86 4.49 1.87
CA HIS A 137 -13.99 5.03 0.52
C HIS A 137 -13.01 6.19 0.29
N ALA A 138 -12.43 6.24 -0.92
CA ALA A 138 -11.62 7.38 -1.34
C ALA A 138 -12.49 8.63 -1.49
N ILE A 139 -12.00 9.76 -0.98
CA ILE A 139 -12.65 11.07 -1.17
C ILE A 139 -12.24 11.58 -2.54
N THR A 140 -13.22 11.81 -3.42
CA THR A 140 -13.00 12.29 -4.78
C THR A 140 -14.17 13.17 -5.25
N PRO A 141 -13.95 14.16 -6.14
CA PRO A 141 -15.07 14.91 -6.69
C PRO A 141 -15.83 14.08 -7.73
N THR A 142 -17.03 14.50 -8.07
CA THR A 142 -17.82 13.92 -9.16
C THR A 142 -16.98 13.85 -10.45
N GLY A 143 -16.84 12.65 -11.01
CA GLY A 143 -16.05 12.40 -12.22
C GLY A 143 -14.53 12.41 -12.01
N GLY A 144 -14.06 12.48 -10.76
CA GLY A 144 -12.65 12.41 -10.41
C GLY A 144 -12.07 11.00 -10.49
N HIS A 145 -10.76 10.88 -10.25
CA HIS A 145 -10.12 9.58 -10.09
C HIS A 145 -10.71 8.83 -8.88
N LEU A 146 -10.92 7.54 -9.01
CA LEU A 146 -11.64 6.67 -8.06
C LEU A 146 -13.14 7.01 -7.87
N ASP A 147 -13.74 7.89 -8.69
CA ASP A 147 -15.18 7.86 -8.84
C ASP A 147 -15.58 6.48 -9.38
N PRO A 148 -16.51 5.74 -8.73
CA PRO A 148 -16.90 4.40 -9.16
C PRO A 148 -17.32 4.27 -10.63
N THR A 149 -17.65 5.39 -11.27
CA THR A 149 -18.02 5.42 -12.69
C THR A 149 -16.84 5.68 -13.64
N MET A 150 -15.62 5.82 -13.15
CA MET A 150 -14.45 6.21 -13.95
C MET A 150 -14.06 5.23 -15.06
N PHE A 151 -14.42 3.94 -14.93
CA PHE A 151 -14.08 2.89 -15.90
C PHE A 151 -15.08 2.73 -17.04
N ALA A 152 -16.26 3.31 -16.91
CA ALA A 152 -17.32 3.22 -17.91
C ALA A 152 -18.29 4.40 -17.78
N ALA A 153 -18.74 4.93 -18.92
CA ALA A 153 -19.81 5.90 -18.94
C ALA A 153 -21.14 5.18 -18.66
N PHE A 154 -21.67 5.36 -17.46
CA PHE A 154 -23.01 4.89 -17.12
C PHE A 154 -24.06 5.94 -17.51
N ALA A 155 -25.24 5.47 -17.84
CA ALA A 155 -26.38 6.37 -17.99
C ALA A 155 -26.69 7.05 -16.64
N PRO A 156 -27.20 8.29 -16.62
CA PRO A 156 -27.60 8.96 -15.40
C PRO A 156 -28.51 8.07 -14.55
N HIS A 157 -28.36 8.12 -13.25
CA HIS A 157 -29.15 7.36 -12.25
C HIS A 157 -28.95 5.83 -12.23
N VAL A 158 -28.04 5.26 -13.03
CA VAL A 158 -27.66 3.83 -12.90
C VAL A 158 -26.87 3.58 -11.63
N LEU A 159 -25.96 4.50 -11.30
CA LEU A 159 -25.21 4.50 -10.03
C LEU A 159 -25.40 5.87 -9.37
N GLU A 160 -26.22 5.91 -8.33
CA GLU A 160 -26.31 7.08 -7.47
C GLU A 160 -25.24 6.95 -6.38
N LEU A 161 -24.31 7.92 -6.35
CA LEU A 161 -23.17 7.97 -5.45
C LEU A 161 -23.31 9.20 -4.54
N THR A 162 -22.90 9.02 -3.29
CA THR A 162 -23.01 10.03 -2.24
C THR A 162 -21.71 10.17 -1.47
N ILE A 163 -21.70 11.00 -0.46
CA ILE A 163 -20.60 11.10 0.50
C ILE A 163 -20.27 9.78 1.20
N GLU A 164 -21.20 8.83 1.21
CA GLU A 164 -20.99 7.51 1.80
C GLU A 164 -20.01 6.69 0.95
N GLU A 165 -20.08 6.85 -0.37
CA GLU A 165 -19.11 6.29 -1.32
C GLU A 165 -17.93 7.24 -1.60
N GLY A 166 -17.75 8.29 -0.83
CA GLY A 166 -16.62 9.20 -0.93
C GLY A 166 -16.78 10.31 -1.97
N ILE A 167 -17.92 10.41 -2.69
CA ILE A 167 -18.14 11.49 -3.66
C ILE A 167 -18.52 12.77 -2.91
N ALA A 168 -17.67 13.78 -3.00
CA ALA A 168 -17.86 15.02 -2.26
C ALA A 168 -17.35 16.24 -3.06
N ASN A 169 -18.19 17.25 -3.15
CA ASN A 169 -17.91 18.52 -3.86
C ASN A 169 -18.10 19.68 -2.91
N GLY A 170 -17.11 20.55 -2.83
CA GLY A 170 -17.12 21.68 -1.89
C GLY A 170 -16.86 21.26 -0.44
N VAL A 171 -16.45 22.23 0.35
CA VAL A 171 -15.94 22.04 1.73
C VAL A 171 -16.93 21.31 2.65
N ASP A 172 -18.22 21.61 2.55
CA ASP A 172 -19.22 21.05 3.48
C ASP A 172 -19.47 19.55 3.22
N GLU A 173 -19.54 19.12 1.95
CA GLU A 173 -19.69 17.71 1.63
C GLU A 173 -18.41 16.93 1.95
N ILE A 174 -17.25 17.52 1.67
CA ILE A 174 -15.95 16.96 2.01
C ILE A 174 -15.86 16.66 3.52
N ARG A 175 -16.18 17.64 4.38
CA ARG A 175 -16.19 17.42 5.83
C ARG A 175 -17.15 16.31 6.26
N LYS A 176 -18.32 16.21 5.62
CA LYS A 176 -19.27 15.13 5.89
C LYS A 176 -18.71 13.78 5.45
N ALA A 177 -18.10 13.70 4.26
CA ALA A 177 -17.51 12.48 3.72
C ALA A 177 -16.36 11.98 4.62
N VAL A 178 -15.41 12.84 4.99
CA VAL A 178 -14.31 12.50 5.93
C VAL A 178 -14.87 11.97 7.26
N ARG A 179 -15.83 12.67 7.85
CA ARG A 179 -16.48 12.26 9.11
C ARG A 179 -17.20 10.93 8.98
N TYR A 180 -17.81 10.66 7.82
CA TYR A 180 -18.48 9.40 7.55
C TYR A 180 -17.48 8.24 7.58
N GLN A 181 -16.36 8.35 6.84
CA GLN A 181 -15.32 7.32 6.83
C GLN A 181 -14.77 7.06 8.25
N ILE A 182 -14.45 8.12 8.98
CA ILE A 182 -13.96 8.02 10.37
C ILE A 182 -14.99 7.34 11.29
N LYS A 183 -16.25 7.76 11.22
CA LYS A 183 -17.34 7.19 12.03
C LYS A 183 -17.46 5.67 11.84
N HIS A 184 -17.23 5.18 10.62
CA HIS A 184 -17.42 3.78 10.27
C HIS A 184 -16.13 2.95 10.37
N GLY A 185 -15.00 3.56 10.84
CA GLY A 185 -13.81 2.84 11.28
C GLY A 185 -12.62 2.91 10.33
N ALA A 186 -12.61 3.85 9.39
CA ALA A 186 -11.41 4.18 8.65
C ALA A 186 -10.29 4.62 9.61
N GLN A 187 -9.07 4.18 9.36
CA GLN A 187 -7.87 4.47 10.15
C GLN A 187 -6.93 5.47 9.47
N LEU A 188 -7.25 5.86 8.27
CA LEU A 188 -6.66 6.97 7.52
C LEU A 188 -7.70 7.48 6.54
N ILE A 189 -7.43 8.62 5.91
CA ILE A 189 -8.26 9.15 4.83
C ILE A 189 -7.51 9.03 3.51
N LYS A 190 -8.14 8.43 2.50
CA LYS A 190 -7.67 8.45 1.12
C LYS A 190 -8.35 9.59 0.38
N VAL A 191 -7.56 10.39 -0.33
CA VAL A 191 -8.06 11.44 -1.23
C VAL A 191 -7.46 11.29 -2.62
N CYS A 192 -8.21 11.67 -3.65
CA CYS A 192 -7.72 11.78 -5.02
C CYS A 192 -7.47 13.24 -5.37
N CYS A 193 -6.21 13.66 -5.32
CA CYS A 193 -5.79 15.04 -5.59
C CYS A 193 -5.62 15.32 -7.07
N SER A 194 -5.40 14.30 -7.90
CA SER A 194 -5.23 14.48 -9.34
C SER A 194 -5.86 13.37 -10.17
N GLY A 195 -5.96 13.61 -11.48
CA GLY A 195 -6.26 12.58 -12.47
C GLY A 195 -5.16 11.52 -12.54
N GLY A 196 -5.54 10.32 -12.98
CA GLY A 196 -4.66 9.17 -13.19
C GLY A 196 -4.77 8.58 -14.60
N VAL A 197 -4.15 7.42 -14.80
CA VAL A 197 -4.20 6.69 -16.08
C VAL A 197 -5.59 6.11 -16.35
N MET A 198 -6.20 5.51 -15.33
CA MET A 198 -7.42 4.68 -15.49
C MET A 198 -8.71 5.42 -15.83
N PRO A 199 -8.99 6.66 -15.37
CA PRO A 199 -10.20 7.38 -15.76
C PRO A 199 -10.29 7.58 -17.28
N LEU A 200 -11.47 7.41 -17.86
CA LEU A 200 -11.70 7.63 -19.30
C LEU A 200 -11.60 9.11 -19.69
N THR A 201 -11.80 10.02 -18.74
CA THR A 201 -11.84 11.47 -18.98
C THR A 201 -10.73 12.20 -18.22
N GLY A 202 -10.38 13.39 -18.68
CA GLY A 202 -9.42 14.29 -18.08
C GLY A 202 -7.95 13.89 -18.30
N PRO A 203 -7.04 14.86 -18.29
CA PRO A 203 -5.61 14.58 -18.41
C PRO A 203 -5.04 13.97 -17.14
N PRO A 204 -4.02 13.08 -17.24
CA PRO A 204 -3.34 12.56 -16.08
C PRO A 204 -2.62 13.71 -15.33
N GLY A 205 -2.67 13.68 -14.00
CA GLY A 205 -2.00 14.67 -13.16
C GLY A 205 -2.74 15.99 -12.97
N ALA A 206 -3.87 16.22 -13.66
CA ALA A 206 -4.67 17.43 -13.43
C ALA A 206 -5.25 17.47 -12.02
N GLN A 207 -5.11 18.59 -11.33
CA GLN A 207 -5.64 18.80 -9.98
C GLN A 207 -7.17 18.64 -9.95
N HIS A 208 -7.68 17.92 -8.94
CA HIS A 208 -9.09 17.63 -8.78
C HIS A 208 -9.81 18.58 -7.83
N TYR A 209 -9.16 18.98 -6.74
CA TYR A 209 -9.71 19.82 -5.71
C TYR A 209 -9.02 21.19 -5.66
N SER A 210 -9.75 22.23 -5.30
CA SER A 210 -9.16 23.51 -4.94
C SER A 210 -8.36 23.40 -3.64
N ASP A 211 -7.49 24.38 -3.38
CA ASP A 211 -6.70 24.44 -2.16
C ASP A 211 -7.56 24.48 -0.90
N GLU A 212 -8.72 25.14 -0.95
CA GLU A 212 -9.66 25.21 0.17
C GLU A 212 -10.26 23.85 0.48
N GLU A 213 -10.62 23.09 -0.56
CA GLU A 213 -11.16 21.74 -0.44
C GLU A 213 -10.10 20.76 0.10
N LEU A 214 -8.87 20.81 -0.41
CA LEU A 214 -7.76 19.98 0.09
C LEU A 214 -7.47 20.28 1.56
N ARG A 215 -7.38 21.56 1.96
CA ARG A 215 -7.22 21.93 3.37
C ARG A 215 -8.35 21.40 4.25
N ALA A 216 -9.59 21.43 3.77
CA ALA A 216 -10.72 20.93 4.54
C ALA A 216 -10.63 19.40 4.78
N ILE A 217 -10.11 18.63 3.82
CA ILE A 217 -9.84 17.19 3.99
C ILE A 217 -8.78 16.97 5.06
N VAL A 218 -7.63 17.63 4.89
CA VAL A 218 -6.46 17.47 5.77
C VAL A 218 -6.78 17.89 7.20
N ASP A 219 -7.35 19.09 7.38
CA ASP A 219 -7.74 19.62 8.68
C ASP A 219 -8.71 18.69 9.43
N GLU A 220 -9.71 18.15 8.73
CA GLU A 220 -10.70 17.29 9.38
C GLU A 220 -10.10 15.92 9.75
N ALA A 221 -9.18 15.37 8.93
CA ALA A 221 -8.46 14.15 9.22
C ALA A 221 -7.49 14.34 10.39
N HIS A 222 -6.62 15.35 10.32
CA HIS A 222 -5.61 15.64 11.35
C HIS A 222 -6.23 15.99 12.70
N ARG A 223 -7.35 16.73 12.73
CA ARG A 223 -8.11 17.02 13.96
C ARG A 223 -8.55 15.75 14.68
N ARG A 224 -8.70 14.66 13.97
CA ARG A 224 -9.06 13.33 14.52
C ARG A 224 -7.85 12.41 14.69
N GLY A 225 -6.63 12.91 14.47
CA GLY A 225 -5.39 12.16 14.59
C GLY A 225 -5.17 11.14 13.46
N LEU A 226 -5.87 11.29 12.33
CA LEU A 226 -5.74 10.41 11.17
C LEU A 226 -4.82 11.03 10.12
N ARG A 227 -4.08 10.17 9.44
CA ARG A 227 -3.20 10.51 8.32
C ARG A 227 -3.98 10.60 7.02
N VAL A 228 -3.42 11.29 6.03
CA VAL A 228 -3.99 11.41 4.68
C VAL A 228 -3.07 10.72 3.67
N ALA A 229 -3.67 9.94 2.80
CA ALA A 229 -3.00 9.29 1.68
C ALA A 229 -3.55 9.90 0.38
N ALA A 230 -2.70 10.58 -0.38
CA ALA A 230 -3.10 11.37 -1.53
C ALA A 230 -2.66 10.73 -2.85
N HIS A 231 -3.61 10.18 -3.61
CA HIS A 231 -3.37 9.85 -5.01
C HIS A 231 -3.02 11.11 -5.80
N THR A 232 -1.80 11.20 -6.30
CA THR A 232 -1.33 12.40 -6.98
C THR A 232 -0.22 12.06 -7.99
N HIS A 233 -0.40 12.39 -9.24
CA HIS A 233 0.62 12.20 -10.28
C HIS A 233 1.31 13.49 -10.68
N GLY A 234 0.56 14.57 -10.89
CA GLY A 234 1.07 15.83 -11.42
C GLY A 234 1.87 16.62 -10.40
N ALA A 235 2.97 17.27 -10.83
CA ALA A 235 3.82 18.08 -9.97
C ALA A 235 3.04 19.21 -9.26
N ASP A 236 2.21 19.95 -10.00
CA ASP A 236 1.42 21.03 -9.41
C ASP A 236 0.41 20.51 -8.39
N ALA A 237 -0.25 19.38 -8.66
CA ALA A 237 -1.16 18.77 -7.71
C ALA A 237 -0.43 18.29 -6.43
N VAL A 238 0.82 17.81 -6.54
CA VAL A 238 1.67 17.48 -5.37
C VAL A 238 1.98 18.73 -4.56
N LYS A 239 2.39 19.83 -5.21
CA LYS A 239 2.67 21.10 -4.53
C LYS A 239 1.46 21.63 -3.78
N HIS A 240 0.28 21.63 -4.42
CA HIS A 240 -0.98 22.02 -3.78
C HIS A 240 -1.37 21.10 -2.61
N ALA A 241 -1.13 19.78 -2.74
CA ALA A 241 -1.37 18.84 -1.66
C ALA A 241 -0.47 19.12 -0.44
N VAL A 242 0.84 19.36 -0.66
CA VAL A 242 1.78 19.72 0.40
C VAL A 242 1.41 21.06 1.05
N ILE A 243 1.07 22.09 0.25
CA ILE A 243 0.60 23.39 0.76
C ILE A 243 -0.70 23.25 1.57
N ALA A 244 -1.55 22.30 1.23
CA ALA A 244 -2.79 22.02 1.97
C ALA A 244 -2.53 21.34 3.33
N GLY A 245 -1.31 20.86 3.59
CA GLY A 245 -0.88 20.26 4.85
C GLY A 245 -0.63 18.76 4.78
N ILE A 246 -0.43 18.19 3.58
CA ILE A 246 0.09 16.83 3.43
C ILE A 246 1.59 16.86 3.72
N ASP A 247 1.96 16.58 4.96
CA ASP A 247 3.30 16.76 5.53
C ASP A 247 3.94 15.44 6.03
N CYS A 248 4.79 15.54 7.05
CA CYS A 248 5.60 14.41 7.56
C CYS A 248 4.81 13.25 8.18
N ILE A 249 3.51 13.36 8.33
CA ILE A 249 2.64 12.25 8.75
C ILE A 249 1.83 11.66 7.60
N ASP A 250 1.87 12.27 6.42
CA ASP A 250 1.05 11.93 5.27
C ASP A 250 1.91 11.44 4.09
N CYS A 251 1.26 11.03 3.00
CA CYS A 251 1.98 10.60 1.81
C CYS A 251 1.33 11.05 0.50
N ILE A 252 2.19 11.22 -0.49
CA ILE A 252 1.84 11.23 -1.91
C ILE A 252 1.95 9.79 -2.41
N GLU A 253 0.97 9.33 -3.15
CA GLU A 253 0.99 8.02 -3.81
C GLU A 253 1.23 8.23 -5.30
N HIS A 254 1.99 7.28 -5.87
CA HIS A 254 2.45 7.32 -7.26
C HIS A 254 3.48 8.43 -7.54
N GLY A 255 3.09 9.68 -7.71
CA GLY A 255 4.02 10.79 -7.99
C GLY A 255 4.81 10.60 -9.29
N PHE A 256 4.18 10.08 -10.37
CA PHE A 256 4.91 9.72 -11.61
C PHE A 256 5.44 10.93 -12.38
N LEU A 257 4.85 12.10 -12.17
CA LEU A 257 5.18 13.33 -12.90
C LEU A 257 5.76 14.43 -12.01
N VAL A 258 6.27 14.08 -10.80
CA VAL A 258 6.87 15.07 -9.90
C VAL A 258 8.10 15.71 -10.54
N ASP A 259 8.27 17.00 -10.31
CA ASP A 259 9.43 17.80 -10.69
C ASP A 259 10.33 18.10 -9.49
N ASP A 260 11.47 18.74 -9.74
CA ASP A 260 12.46 19.04 -8.70
C ASP A 260 11.88 19.94 -7.60
N GLU A 261 10.97 20.87 -7.92
CA GLU A 261 10.32 21.74 -6.95
C GLU A 261 9.37 20.95 -6.03
N ALA A 262 8.53 20.07 -6.59
CA ALA A 262 7.66 19.21 -5.81
C ALA A 262 8.48 18.27 -4.90
N ILE A 263 9.59 17.71 -5.41
CA ILE A 263 10.50 16.88 -4.63
C ILE A 263 11.12 17.70 -3.48
N ALA A 264 11.60 18.91 -3.74
CA ALA A 264 12.16 19.78 -2.70
C ALA A 264 11.14 20.10 -1.60
N MET A 265 9.89 20.39 -1.97
CA MET A 265 8.81 20.61 -1.01
C MET A 265 8.51 19.35 -0.19
N MET A 266 8.47 18.16 -0.80
CA MET A 266 8.29 16.91 -0.06
C MET A 266 9.41 16.67 0.95
N VAL A 267 10.66 16.96 0.60
CA VAL A 267 11.80 16.85 1.52
C VAL A 267 11.67 17.86 2.67
N GLU A 268 11.36 19.12 2.38
CA GLU A 268 11.21 20.18 3.38
C GLU A 268 10.12 19.85 4.40
N HIS A 269 8.97 19.35 3.92
CA HIS A 269 7.82 18.99 4.75
C HIS A 269 7.89 17.56 5.32
N GLY A 270 8.87 16.76 4.88
CA GLY A 270 9.03 15.35 5.31
C GLY A 270 7.97 14.40 4.77
N THR A 271 7.24 14.80 3.73
CA THR A 271 6.15 14.03 3.12
C THR A 271 6.67 12.72 2.54
N PHE A 272 5.96 11.61 2.81
CA PHE A 272 6.33 10.31 2.25
C PHE A 272 5.89 10.19 0.78
N LEU A 273 6.61 9.33 0.03
CA LEU A 273 6.22 8.87 -1.30
C LEU A 273 5.96 7.36 -1.25
N VAL A 274 4.77 6.94 -1.67
CA VAL A 274 4.43 5.52 -1.85
C VAL A 274 4.62 5.14 -3.31
N SER A 275 5.42 4.08 -3.57
CA SER A 275 6.04 3.89 -4.88
C SER A 275 5.11 3.48 -6.01
N THR A 276 4.58 2.28 -6.06
CA THR A 276 3.77 1.69 -7.16
C THR A 276 4.45 1.64 -8.55
N ARG A 277 5.77 1.50 -8.58
CA ARG A 277 6.55 1.63 -9.83
C ARG A 277 6.43 0.44 -10.77
N ARG A 278 6.09 -0.73 -10.21
CA ARG A 278 5.83 -1.92 -11.01
C ARG A 278 4.75 -1.68 -12.08
N LEU A 279 3.80 -0.79 -11.84
CA LEU A 279 2.77 -0.42 -12.82
C LEU A 279 3.34 0.10 -14.15
N ALA A 280 4.46 0.80 -14.08
CA ALA A 280 5.11 1.42 -15.24
C ALA A 280 6.18 0.52 -15.89
N ASP A 281 6.39 -0.69 -15.36
CA ASP A 281 7.36 -1.63 -15.94
C ASP A 281 6.76 -2.33 -17.17
N ALA A 282 7.55 -2.46 -18.23
CA ALA A 282 7.08 -2.85 -19.57
C ALA A 282 6.37 -4.22 -19.62
N ASP A 283 6.72 -5.14 -18.70
CA ASP A 283 6.11 -6.48 -18.62
C ASP A 283 5.00 -6.60 -17.55
N ALA A 284 4.70 -5.51 -16.83
CA ALA A 284 3.76 -5.53 -15.71
C ALA A 284 2.30 -5.48 -16.15
N MET A 285 1.96 -4.53 -17.00
CA MET A 285 0.59 -4.32 -17.49
C MET A 285 0.56 -4.40 -19.01
N ASP A 286 -0.12 -5.42 -19.54
CA ASP A 286 -0.49 -5.45 -20.97
C ASP A 286 -1.70 -4.53 -21.17
N ILE A 287 -1.44 -3.32 -21.64
CA ILE A 287 -2.45 -2.33 -21.99
C ILE A 287 -2.78 -2.31 -23.47
N SER A 288 -2.25 -3.24 -24.28
CA SER A 288 -2.48 -3.28 -25.74
C SER A 288 -3.96 -3.41 -26.12
N HIS A 289 -4.75 -3.99 -25.23
CA HIS A 289 -6.21 -4.13 -25.38
C HIS A 289 -7.02 -3.08 -24.63
N ALA A 290 -6.36 -2.12 -23.96
CA ALA A 290 -7.03 -1.01 -23.29
C ALA A 290 -7.56 0.02 -24.33
N PRO A 291 -8.56 0.85 -23.96
CA PRO A 291 -8.98 1.96 -24.80
C PRO A 291 -7.80 2.85 -25.21
N PRO A 292 -7.82 3.43 -26.44
CA PRO A 292 -6.71 4.26 -26.95
C PRO A 292 -6.34 5.42 -26.01
N GLU A 293 -7.31 5.98 -25.32
CA GLU A 293 -7.12 7.08 -24.35
C GLU A 293 -6.27 6.64 -23.17
N LEU A 294 -6.47 5.43 -22.67
CA LEU A 294 -5.64 4.86 -21.58
C LEU A 294 -4.22 4.56 -22.07
N GLN A 295 -4.09 4.01 -23.28
CA GLN A 295 -2.78 3.76 -23.89
C GLN A 295 -1.98 5.05 -24.06
N ALA A 296 -2.62 6.14 -24.51
CA ALA A 296 -2.00 7.45 -24.66
C ALA A 296 -1.51 8.00 -23.31
N LYS A 297 -2.34 7.96 -22.27
CA LYS A 297 -1.97 8.39 -20.91
C LYS A 297 -0.81 7.60 -20.33
N ALA A 298 -0.83 6.28 -20.47
CA ALA A 298 0.26 5.42 -20.01
C ALA A 298 1.57 5.72 -20.76
N ALA A 299 1.51 5.93 -22.08
CA ALA A 299 2.66 6.29 -22.90
C ALA A 299 3.30 7.63 -22.49
N GLU A 300 2.51 8.57 -21.98
CA GLU A 300 2.98 9.85 -21.45
C GLU A 300 3.64 9.69 -20.07
N MET A 301 3.01 8.92 -19.18
CA MET A 301 3.36 8.89 -17.75
C MET A 301 4.45 7.87 -17.41
N PHE A 302 4.37 6.66 -17.96
CA PHE A 302 5.22 5.54 -17.53
C PHE A 302 6.71 5.78 -17.74
N PRO A 303 7.18 6.37 -18.87
CA PRO A 303 8.61 6.65 -19.04
C PRO A 303 9.18 7.58 -17.96
N ARG A 304 8.39 8.56 -17.50
CA ARG A 304 8.79 9.54 -16.49
C ARG A 304 8.83 8.96 -15.06
N SER A 305 8.12 7.87 -14.85
CA SER A 305 7.96 7.23 -13.53
C SER A 305 9.30 6.78 -12.93
N ARG A 306 10.22 6.26 -13.75
CA ARG A 306 11.56 5.86 -13.32
C ARG A 306 12.41 7.05 -12.90
N GLU A 307 12.41 8.11 -13.70
CA GLU A 307 13.19 9.31 -13.43
C GLU A 307 12.72 9.98 -12.14
N SER A 308 11.39 10.12 -11.96
CA SER A 308 10.80 10.77 -10.80
C SER A 308 11.12 10.05 -9.48
N ILE A 309 11.04 8.70 -9.44
CA ILE A 309 11.34 7.95 -8.22
C ILE A 309 12.82 8.03 -7.86
N LEU A 310 13.72 7.97 -8.85
CA LEU A 310 15.15 8.06 -8.60
C LEU A 310 15.55 9.46 -8.14
N ALA A 311 14.98 10.51 -8.72
CA ALA A 311 15.20 11.88 -8.27
C ALA A 311 14.70 12.06 -6.82
N ALA A 312 13.52 11.58 -6.49
CA ALA A 312 12.97 11.62 -5.12
C ALA A 312 13.87 10.84 -4.12
N TYR A 313 14.32 9.63 -4.51
CA TYR A 313 15.24 8.83 -3.70
C TYR A 313 16.58 9.53 -3.44
N GLN A 314 17.18 10.09 -4.48
CA GLN A 314 18.46 10.82 -4.39
C GLN A 314 18.35 12.11 -3.57
N ALA A 315 17.21 12.76 -3.63
CA ALA A 315 16.91 13.95 -2.82
C ALA A 315 16.62 13.63 -1.35
N GLY A 316 16.41 12.36 -0.98
CA GLY A 316 16.14 11.94 0.39
C GLY A 316 14.67 11.94 0.80
N VAL A 317 13.75 11.91 -0.15
CA VAL A 317 12.33 11.68 0.14
C VAL A 317 12.15 10.30 0.80
N LYS A 318 11.36 10.22 1.85
CA LYS A 318 11.03 8.96 2.51
C LYS A 318 10.12 8.12 1.61
N ILE A 319 10.62 6.98 1.14
CA ILE A 319 9.89 6.10 0.23
C ILE A 319 9.36 4.88 0.99
N ALA A 320 8.06 4.59 0.85
CA ALA A 320 7.45 3.35 1.29
C ALA A 320 6.95 2.54 0.09
N ILE A 321 6.92 1.20 0.23
CA ILE A 321 6.42 0.29 -0.80
C ILE A 321 4.91 0.38 -0.91
N GLY A 322 4.41 0.47 -2.13
CA GLY A 322 3.03 0.24 -2.51
C GLY A 322 2.95 -0.47 -3.85
N THR A 323 1.96 -1.32 -4.07
CA THR A 323 1.85 -2.09 -5.32
C THR A 323 0.67 -1.70 -6.19
N ASP A 324 -0.34 -1.04 -5.59
CA ASP A 324 -1.64 -0.81 -6.20
C ASP A 324 -2.29 -2.12 -6.72
N ALA A 325 -2.05 -3.23 -5.98
CA ALA A 325 -2.70 -4.50 -6.29
C ALA A 325 -4.24 -4.32 -6.20
N PRO A 326 -5.03 -4.82 -7.17
CA PRO A 326 -4.74 -5.91 -8.11
C PRO A 326 -4.23 -5.50 -9.49
N ALA A 327 -3.86 -4.26 -9.73
CA ALA A 327 -3.20 -3.91 -11.00
C ALA A 327 -1.93 -4.76 -11.17
N ILE A 328 -1.18 -4.95 -10.08
CA ILE A 328 -0.25 -6.06 -9.93
C ILE A 328 -0.98 -7.18 -9.15
N PRO A 329 -0.97 -8.44 -9.63
CA PRO A 329 -1.71 -9.51 -8.97
C PRO A 329 -1.35 -9.67 -7.48
N HIS A 330 -2.35 -9.79 -6.60
CA HIS A 330 -2.13 -10.12 -5.19
C HIS A 330 -1.30 -11.41 -5.05
N GLY A 331 -0.29 -11.39 -4.20
CA GLY A 331 0.70 -12.45 -4.05
C GLY A 331 1.97 -12.22 -4.88
N ARG A 332 1.99 -11.19 -5.74
CA ARG A 332 3.18 -10.73 -6.47
C ARG A 332 3.70 -9.37 -5.98
N ASN A 333 3.32 -9.00 -4.78
CA ASN A 333 3.67 -7.70 -4.19
C ASN A 333 5.19 -7.44 -4.16
N ALA A 334 6.02 -8.47 -3.99
CA ALA A 334 7.48 -8.36 -4.02
C ALA A 334 8.06 -7.95 -5.39
N ASP A 335 7.28 -7.99 -6.47
CA ASP A 335 7.72 -7.48 -7.77
C ASP A 335 8.02 -5.98 -7.73
N GLU A 336 7.36 -5.21 -6.85
CA GLU A 336 7.67 -3.80 -6.63
C GLU A 336 9.10 -3.62 -6.10
N LEU A 337 9.52 -4.44 -5.13
CA LEU A 337 10.87 -4.39 -4.57
C LEU A 337 11.91 -4.64 -5.68
N VAL A 338 11.65 -5.64 -6.51
CA VAL A 338 12.55 -6.01 -7.61
C VAL A 338 12.63 -4.89 -8.65
N THR A 339 11.50 -4.28 -9.01
CA THR A 339 11.47 -3.14 -9.96
C THR A 339 12.26 -1.96 -9.43
N LEU A 340 12.12 -1.59 -8.16
CA LEU A 340 12.85 -0.46 -7.58
C LEU A 340 14.37 -0.69 -7.56
N VAL A 341 14.82 -1.90 -7.22
CA VAL A 341 16.25 -2.25 -7.27
C VAL A 341 16.75 -2.27 -8.71
N HIS A 342 15.99 -2.86 -9.64
CA HIS A 342 16.34 -2.87 -11.06
C HIS A 342 16.47 -1.45 -11.63
N TRP A 343 15.67 -0.53 -11.16
CA TRP A 343 15.71 0.87 -11.58
C TRP A 343 16.85 1.68 -10.95
N GLY A 344 17.46 1.23 -9.84
CA GLY A 344 18.67 1.82 -9.29
C GLY A 344 18.64 2.20 -7.82
N MET A 345 17.57 1.85 -7.08
CA MET A 345 17.60 1.95 -5.62
C MET A 345 18.45 0.82 -5.02
N SER A 346 19.11 1.06 -3.88
CA SER A 346 19.85 -0.02 -3.22
C SER A 346 18.90 -1.06 -2.61
N PRO A 347 19.27 -2.36 -2.58
CA PRO A 347 18.45 -3.40 -1.96
C PRO A 347 18.06 -3.05 -0.52
N LEU A 348 19.00 -2.52 0.28
CA LEU A 348 18.72 -2.11 1.66
C LEU A 348 17.68 -0.98 1.73
N ALA A 349 17.77 0.03 0.86
CA ALA A 349 16.78 1.11 0.84
C ALA A 349 15.38 0.59 0.53
N VAL A 350 15.27 -0.35 -0.42
CA VAL A 350 14.00 -0.97 -0.80
C VAL A 350 13.45 -1.87 0.32
N LEU A 351 14.31 -2.65 1.00
CA LEU A 351 13.90 -3.45 2.17
C LEU A 351 13.41 -2.56 3.32
N ARG A 352 14.08 -1.44 3.57
CA ARG A 352 13.62 -0.42 4.52
C ARG A 352 12.27 0.17 4.13
N ALA A 353 12.07 0.45 2.85
CA ALA A 353 10.80 0.97 2.33
C ALA A 353 9.62 0.01 2.55
N GLY A 354 9.87 -1.32 2.53
CA GLY A 354 8.88 -2.35 2.82
C GLY A 354 8.81 -2.78 4.30
N THR A 355 9.57 -2.15 5.20
CA THR A 355 9.63 -2.50 6.62
C THR A 355 9.58 -1.26 7.51
N VAL A 356 10.71 -0.71 7.90
CA VAL A 356 10.78 0.38 8.90
C VAL A 356 10.18 1.69 8.40
N THR A 357 10.36 2.05 7.14
CA THR A 357 9.74 3.28 6.57
C THR A 357 8.23 3.12 6.43
N ALA A 358 7.75 1.93 6.03
CA ALA A 358 6.32 1.63 6.00
C ALA A 358 5.71 1.67 7.42
N ALA A 359 6.40 1.14 8.43
CA ALA A 359 5.97 1.22 9.84
C ALA A 359 5.88 2.68 10.32
N GLU A 360 6.86 3.51 9.98
CA GLU A 360 6.85 4.94 10.28
C GLU A 360 5.66 5.64 9.61
N LEU A 361 5.41 5.35 8.32
CA LEU A 361 4.27 5.91 7.58
C LEU A 361 2.92 5.60 8.24
N ILE A 362 2.72 4.42 8.80
CA ILE A 362 1.47 4.06 9.50
C ILE A 362 1.53 4.34 11.02
N ASN A 363 2.57 5.00 11.48
CA ASN A 363 2.78 5.40 12.88
C ASN A 363 2.75 4.23 13.87
N VAL A 364 3.42 3.13 13.55
CA VAL A 364 3.58 1.99 14.46
C VAL A 364 5.06 1.78 14.77
N THR A 365 5.33 1.35 16.01
CA THR A 365 6.69 1.12 16.50
C THR A 365 6.93 -0.34 16.90
N ASP A 366 5.92 -1.18 16.74
CA ASP A 366 5.89 -2.57 17.21
C ASP A 366 6.21 -3.59 16.11
N ARG A 367 6.60 -3.15 14.90
CA ARG A 367 6.93 -4.03 13.76
C ARG A 367 7.91 -3.35 12.80
N GLY A 368 8.37 -4.09 11.78
CA GLY A 368 9.34 -3.61 10.80
C GLY A 368 10.78 -3.93 11.15
N ARG A 369 11.01 -4.52 12.33
CA ARG A 369 12.33 -4.98 12.81
C ARG A 369 12.23 -6.36 13.46
N LEU A 370 13.32 -7.12 13.44
CA LEU A 370 13.47 -8.35 14.24
C LEU A 370 14.21 -8.00 15.54
N ALA A 371 13.48 -7.55 16.55
CA ALA A 371 14.03 -7.15 17.84
C ALA A 371 13.09 -7.54 19.00
N ALA A 372 13.63 -7.70 20.21
CA ALA A 372 12.83 -8.00 21.39
C ALA A 372 11.71 -6.97 21.61
N GLY A 373 10.51 -7.43 21.93
CA GLY A 373 9.30 -6.62 22.11
C GLY A 373 8.51 -6.31 20.83
N GLN A 374 9.09 -6.50 19.67
CA GLN A 374 8.40 -6.35 18.38
C GLN A 374 7.38 -7.48 18.17
N LEU A 375 6.36 -7.26 17.35
CA LEU A 375 5.47 -8.32 16.91
C LEU A 375 6.26 -9.42 16.18
N ALA A 376 5.91 -10.67 16.43
CA ALA A 376 6.49 -11.80 15.73
C ALA A 376 5.90 -11.94 14.33
N ASP A 377 6.19 -10.92 13.50
CA ASP A 377 5.92 -10.86 12.07
C ASP A 377 7.24 -11.12 11.36
N ILE A 378 7.46 -12.35 10.94
CA ILE A 378 8.74 -12.86 10.47
C ILE A 378 8.53 -13.63 9.19
N ILE A 379 9.35 -13.35 8.19
CA ILE A 379 9.43 -14.16 6.97
C ILE A 379 10.82 -14.74 6.79
N ALA A 380 10.94 -15.79 5.99
CA ALA A 380 12.24 -16.33 5.60
C ALA A 380 12.31 -16.55 4.10
N VAL A 381 13.48 -16.24 3.53
CA VAL A 381 13.79 -16.38 2.09
C VAL A 381 15.09 -17.18 1.92
N ALA A 382 15.18 -17.91 0.78
CA ALA A 382 16.39 -18.63 0.42
C ALA A 382 17.41 -17.68 -0.23
N GLY A 383 18.48 -17.35 0.49
CA GLY A 383 19.53 -16.46 0.01
C GLY A 383 19.49 -15.06 0.63
N ASN A 384 20.55 -14.28 0.38
CA ASN A 384 20.72 -12.95 0.95
C ASN A 384 19.99 -11.90 0.09
N PRO A 385 18.92 -11.23 0.62
CA PRO A 385 18.17 -10.23 -0.14
C PRO A 385 18.93 -8.91 -0.37
N LEU A 386 20.08 -8.71 0.29
CA LEU A 386 20.98 -7.57 0.03
C LEU A 386 21.81 -7.80 -1.23
N ASP A 387 22.09 -9.07 -1.61
CA ASP A 387 22.82 -9.45 -2.80
C ASP A 387 21.88 -9.69 -4.00
N ASP A 388 20.74 -10.33 -3.74
CA ASP A 388 19.70 -10.61 -4.74
C ASP A 388 18.30 -10.37 -4.16
N ILE A 389 17.73 -9.22 -4.48
CA ILE A 389 16.39 -8.86 -4.03
C ILE A 389 15.29 -9.79 -4.57
N THR A 390 15.55 -10.53 -5.65
CA THR A 390 14.55 -11.42 -6.27
C THR A 390 14.14 -12.59 -5.38
N VAL A 391 14.95 -12.94 -4.37
CA VAL A 391 14.63 -14.00 -3.38
C VAL A 391 13.35 -13.65 -2.60
N THR A 392 13.01 -12.37 -2.47
CA THR A 392 11.78 -11.92 -1.81
C THR A 392 10.49 -12.32 -2.53
N ARG A 393 10.57 -12.76 -3.79
CA ARG A 393 9.42 -13.32 -4.54
C ARG A 393 9.00 -14.70 -4.07
N ASN A 394 9.90 -15.43 -3.39
CA ASN A 394 9.71 -16.81 -2.98
C ASN A 394 9.94 -16.95 -1.47
N VAL A 395 8.91 -16.63 -0.71
CA VAL A 395 8.96 -16.69 0.76
C VAL A 395 8.66 -18.13 1.21
N GLY A 396 9.65 -18.79 1.83
CA GLY A 396 9.54 -20.16 2.31
C GLY A 396 8.85 -20.27 3.67
N PHE A 397 8.89 -19.21 4.46
CA PHE A 397 8.27 -19.16 5.79
C PHE A 397 7.57 -17.84 6.04
N VAL A 398 6.35 -17.88 6.61
CA VAL A 398 5.59 -16.69 7.00
C VAL A 398 4.98 -16.90 8.39
N MET A 399 5.36 -16.05 9.31
CA MET A 399 4.76 -15.92 10.65
C MET A 399 4.18 -14.51 10.80
N LYS A 400 2.96 -14.41 11.34
CA LYS A 400 2.31 -13.15 11.72
C LYS A 400 1.76 -13.28 13.13
N GLY A 401 2.20 -12.41 14.04
CA GLY A 401 1.79 -12.44 15.44
C GLY A 401 2.05 -13.80 16.11
N GLY A 402 3.19 -14.41 15.84
CA GLY A 402 3.59 -15.72 16.41
C GLY A 402 2.89 -16.94 15.78
N LYS A 403 1.89 -16.74 14.90
CA LYS A 403 1.21 -17.84 14.18
C LYS A 403 1.88 -18.08 12.82
N VAL A 404 2.25 -19.31 12.53
CA VAL A 404 2.82 -19.75 11.25
C VAL A 404 1.71 -19.93 10.22
N TYR A 405 1.89 -19.35 9.02
CA TYR A 405 0.97 -19.41 7.90
C TYR A 405 1.55 -20.10 6.67
N VAL A 406 2.87 -20.06 6.54
CA VAL A 406 3.64 -20.77 5.51
C VAL A 406 4.86 -21.39 6.16
N HIS A 407 5.12 -22.63 5.85
CA HIS A 407 6.37 -23.34 6.17
C HIS A 407 6.58 -24.36 5.06
N GLN A 408 7.54 -24.06 4.20
CA GLN A 408 7.96 -24.97 3.11
C GLN A 408 9.25 -25.64 3.56
N ASP A 409 9.25 -26.98 3.46
CA ASP A 409 10.40 -27.84 3.79
C ASP A 409 11.53 -27.66 2.79
#